data_fa3e63cae3f226055d3fb72cc36f0396
#
_entry.id   fa3e63cae3f226055d3fb72cc36f0396
#
_cell.length_a   1.000
_cell.length_b   1.000
_cell.length_c   1.000
_cell.angle_alpha   90.00
_cell.angle_beta   90.00
_cell.angle_gamma   90.00
#
_symmetry.space_group_name_H-M   'P 1'
#
loop_
_entity.id
_entity.type
_entity.pdbx_description
1 polymer ?
#
loop_
_entity_poly.entity_id
_entity_poly.type
_entity_poly.pdbx_seq_one_letter_code
_entity_poly.pdbx_strand_id
1 'polypeptide(L)'
;RSVQVDVTELDEAEQVELMDRLTEEAPAVNGPGARTRVISVSSGKGGVGKSSVTTNLAVALARTGHRVGVMDADVWGFSIPRMLGTPPAPVLIGRSIIPPAAHGVKVMSMDYFVGDEKAVIWRGPMLHKAMQQFIEDVFWDGPDFLLVDTPPGTGDVAISLSQFLPRAQMLLVTTPQPTAQRVARRAGLMAAEVDQELMGVVENMSWFTGDDGKRYELFGAGGGAELAEQLDVPLLGQVPLLTAVREGADVGIPAVVAAPGSEVEQAFDAIALEVVARKPRVRT
;
A
#
# COMPACT_ATOMS: atom_id res chain seq x y z
N ARG A 1 -8.30 -1.96 -41.05
CA ARG A 1 -7.92 -3.38 -40.93
C ARG A 1 -8.71 -3.92 -39.73
N SER A 2 -9.59 -4.89 -39.96
CA SER A 2 -10.25 -5.64 -38.88
C SER A 2 -9.27 -6.68 -38.33
N VAL A 3 -9.15 -6.78 -37.03
CA VAL A 3 -8.42 -7.85 -36.35
C VAL A 3 -9.48 -8.85 -35.87
N GLN A 4 -9.37 -10.07 -36.31
CA GLN A 4 -10.18 -11.18 -35.80
C GLN A 4 -9.38 -11.82 -34.65
N VAL A 5 -9.99 -11.93 -33.48
CA VAL A 5 -9.38 -12.55 -32.32
C VAL A 5 -10.17 -13.83 -32.03
N ASP A 6 -9.51 -14.97 -32.14
CA ASP A 6 -10.06 -16.25 -31.71
C ASP A 6 -9.65 -16.48 -30.25
N VAL A 7 -10.62 -16.75 -29.39
CA VAL A 7 -10.39 -17.01 -27.96
C VAL A 7 -10.63 -18.48 -27.70
N THR A 8 -9.62 -19.18 -27.17
CA THR A 8 -9.68 -20.60 -26.79
C THR A 8 -9.44 -20.72 -25.30
N GLU A 9 -10.22 -21.52 -24.59
CA GLU A 9 -9.90 -21.88 -23.21
C GLU A 9 -8.71 -22.83 -23.20
N LEU A 10 -7.73 -22.53 -22.35
CA LEU A 10 -6.56 -23.37 -22.13
C LEU A 10 -6.90 -24.48 -21.13
N ASP A 11 -6.40 -25.70 -21.37
CA ASP A 11 -6.44 -26.73 -20.34
C ASP A 11 -5.46 -26.44 -19.18
N GLU A 12 -5.52 -27.24 -18.10
CA GLU A 12 -4.67 -27.01 -16.91
C GLU A 12 -3.18 -27.08 -17.24
N ALA A 13 -2.74 -27.93 -18.13
CA ALA A 13 -1.33 -28.08 -18.51
C ALA A 13 -0.87 -26.88 -19.33
N GLU A 14 -1.67 -26.42 -20.27
CA GLU A 14 -1.41 -25.23 -21.08
C GLU A 14 -1.40 -23.97 -20.22
N GLN A 15 -2.29 -23.87 -19.20
CA GLN A 15 -2.29 -22.76 -18.24
C GLN A 15 -0.99 -22.71 -17.43
N VAL A 16 -0.51 -23.86 -16.95
CA VAL A 16 0.75 -23.95 -16.19
C VAL A 16 1.93 -23.57 -17.08
N GLU A 17 2.04 -24.10 -18.30
CA GLU A 17 3.12 -23.77 -19.23
C GLU A 17 3.15 -22.27 -19.56
N LEU A 18 1.96 -21.69 -19.82
CA LEU A 18 1.84 -20.25 -20.07
C LEU A 18 2.31 -19.44 -18.86
N MET A 19 1.87 -19.83 -17.65
CA MET A 19 2.22 -19.10 -16.41
C MET A 19 3.71 -19.21 -16.10
N ASP A 20 4.33 -20.38 -16.29
CA ASP A 20 5.77 -20.54 -16.08
C ASP A 20 6.55 -19.60 -17.02
N ARG A 21 6.19 -19.55 -18.30
CA ARG A 21 6.80 -18.61 -19.26
C ARG A 21 6.59 -17.14 -18.87
N LEU A 22 5.34 -16.74 -18.52
CA LEU A 22 5.05 -15.37 -18.12
C LEU A 22 5.79 -14.97 -16.83
N THR A 23 5.97 -15.92 -15.92
CA THR A 23 6.70 -15.69 -14.67
C THR A 23 8.20 -15.54 -14.92
N GLU A 24 8.78 -16.32 -15.83
CA GLU A 24 10.19 -16.19 -16.23
C GLU A 24 10.46 -14.86 -16.96
N GLU A 25 9.51 -14.38 -17.77
CA GLU A 25 9.62 -13.13 -18.50
C GLU A 25 9.30 -11.90 -17.64
N ALA A 26 8.54 -12.06 -16.55
CA ALA A 26 8.12 -10.95 -15.70
C ALA A 26 9.31 -10.36 -14.92
N PRO A 27 9.43 -9.03 -14.88
CA PRO A 27 10.44 -8.39 -14.06
C PRO A 27 10.21 -8.72 -12.58
N ALA A 28 11.26 -9.15 -11.89
CA ALA A 28 11.19 -9.35 -10.46
C ALA A 28 10.86 -8.03 -9.73
N VAL A 29 10.07 -8.11 -8.67
CA VAL A 29 9.77 -6.97 -7.80
C VAL A 29 11.02 -6.53 -7.04
N ASN A 30 11.90 -7.48 -6.77
CA ASN A 30 13.13 -7.31 -5.99
C ASN A 30 14.32 -7.90 -6.74
N GLY A 31 15.54 -7.41 -6.41
CA GLY A 31 16.77 -7.95 -6.95
C GLY A 31 17.43 -7.08 -8.03
N PRO A 32 18.50 -7.59 -8.67
CA PRO A 32 19.23 -6.89 -9.72
C PRO A 32 18.31 -6.63 -10.93
N GLY A 33 18.22 -5.35 -11.33
CA GLY A 33 17.40 -4.96 -12.50
C GLY A 33 15.92 -4.71 -12.20
N ALA A 34 15.45 -4.95 -10.98
CA ALA A 34 14.08 -4.60 -10.59
C ALA A 34 13.83 -3.09 -10.79
N ARG A 35 12.75 -2.78 -11.50
CA ARG A 35 12.31 -1.39 -11.75
C ARG A 35 11.17 -0.96 -10.84
N THR A 36 10.55 -1.91 -10.16
CA THR A 36 9.45 -1.66 -9.22
C THR A 36 9.90 -0.76 -8.08
N ARG A 37 9.16 0.31 -7.86
CA ARG A 37 9.32 1.15 -6.68
C ARG A 37 8.49 0.58 -5.55
N VAL A 38 9.17 0.11 -4.51
CA VAL A 38 8.50 -0.42 -3.33
C VAL A 38 8.35 0.69 -2.30
N ILE A 39 7.12 0.88 -1.80
CA ILE A 39 6.78 1.90 -0.81
C ILE A 39 6.16 1.22 0.41
N SER A 40 6.89 1.16 1.51
CA SER A 40 6.32 0.71 2.78
C SER A 40 5.51 1.84 3.42
N VAL A 41 4.21 1.65 3.53
CA VAL A 41 3.32 2.60 4.22
C VAL A 41 3.28 2.22 5.70
N SER A 42 3.80 3.10 6.53
CA SER A 42 4.01 2.84 7.95
C SER A 42 3.38 3.91 8.83
N SER A 43 3.11 3.58 10.08
CA SER A 43 2.60 4.53 11.06
C SER A 43 3.12 4.22 12.45
N GLY A 44 3.21 5.23 13.29
CA GLY A 44 3.66 5.05 14.66
C GLY A 44 2.66 4.30 15.55
N LYS A 45 1.36 4.47 15.32
CA LYS A 45 0.27 3.84 16.09
C LYS A 45 -0.87 3.39 15.18
N GLY A 46 -1.71 2.48 15.68
CA GLY A 46 -2.96 2.10 15.02
C GLY A 46 -3.98 3.23 15.00
N GLY A 47 -4.92 3.16 14.07
CA GLY A 47 -6.06 4.09 14.00
C GLY A 47 -5.77 5.45 13.33
N VAL A 48 -4.59 5.66 12.74
CA VAL A 48 -4.29 6.88 11.96
C VAL A 48 -4.78 6.82 10.52
N GLY A 49 -5.39 5.72 10.11
CA GLY A 49 -5.89 5.51 8.75
C GLY A 49 -4.82 5.11 7.74
N LYS A 50 -3.76 4.43 8.18
CA LYS A 50 -2.67 3.93 7.34
C LYS A 50 -3.19 3.16 6.12
N SER A 51 -4.01 2.13 6.34
CA SER A 51 -4.56 1.27 5.27
C SER A 51 -5.51 2.04 4.34
N SER A 52 -6.26 3.03 4.86
CA SER A 52 -7.05 3.94 4.03
C SER A 52 -6.16 4.79 3.12
N VAL A 53 -5.04 5.29 3.63
CA VAL A 53 -4.06 6.01 2.83
C VAL A 53 -3.44 5.09 1.79
N THR A 54 -3.02 3.88 2.17
CA THR A 54 -2.46 2.87 1.26
C THR A 54 -3.42 2.57 0.11
N THR A 55 -4.67 2.27 0.42
CA THR A 55 -5.71 1.91 -0.56
C THR A 55 -5.99 3.04 -1.55
N ASN A 56 -6.25 4.24 -1.04
CA ASN A 56 -6.61 5.38 -1.89
C ASN A 56 -5.40 5.87 -2.72
N LEU A 57 -4.18 5.87 -2.16
CA LEU A 57 -2.96 6.19 -2.90
C LEU A 57 -2.69 5.16 -4.00
N ALA A 58 -2.89 3.87 -3.74
CA ALA A 58 -2.71 2.83 -4.76
C ALA A 58 -3.65 3.04 -5.94
N VAL A 59 -4.93 3.33 -5.67
CA VAL A 59 -5.91 3.61 -6.73
C VAL A 59 -5.61 4.92 -7.46
N ALA A 60 -5.19 5.97 -6.75
CA ALA A 60 -4.77 7.23 -7.37
C ALA A 60 -3.58 7.02 -8.33
N LEU A 61 -2.57 6.24 -7.93
CA LEU A 61 -1.44 5.87 -8.78
C LEU A 61 -1.88 5.04 -10.00
N ALA A 62 -2.79 4.08 -9.84
CA ALA A 62 -3.33 3.28 -10.94
C ALA A 62 -4.11 4.15 -11.95
N ARG A 63 -4.86 5.13 -11.49
CA ARG A 63 -5.58 6.10 -12.34
C ARG A 63 -4.65 6.97 -13.18
N THR A 64 -3.41 7.18 -12.77
CA THR A 64 -2.40 7.86 -13.60
C THR A 64 -1.72 6.95 -14.64
N GLY A 65 -2.19 5.71 -14.77
CA GLY A 65 -1.72 4.75 -15.78
C GLY A 65 -0.56 3.86 -15.32
N HIS A 66 -0.19 3.90 -14.03
CA HIS A 66 0.82 3.01 -13.47
C HIS A 66 0.26 1.63 -13.14
N ARG A 67 1.08 0.60 -13.28
CA ARG A 67 0.79 -0.74 -12.76
C ARG A 67 1.08 -0.76 -11.27
N VAL A 68 0.08 -1.08 -10.46
CA VAL A 68 0.17 -0.97 -9.00
C VAL A 68 -0.21 -2.28 -8.34
N GLY A 69 0.64 -2.71 -7.40
CA GLY A 69 0.35 -3.78 -6.46
C GLY A 69 0.25 -3.25 -5.03
N VAL A 70 -0.55 -3.92 -4.20
CA VAL A 70 -0.58 -3.71 -2.75
C VAL A 70 -0.37 -5.03 -2.04
N MET A 71 0.61 -5.06 -1.15
CA MET A 71 0.85 -6.15 -0.22
C MET A 71 0.38 -5.72 1.17
N ASP A 72 -0.67 -6.36 1.69
CA ASP A 72 -1.17 -6.16 3.04
C ASP A 72 -0.40 -7.08 4.00
N ALA A 73 0.52 -6.50 4.74
CA ALA A 73 1.38 -7.17 5.72
C ALA A 73 0.93 -6.91 7.17
N ASP A 74 -0.21 -6.24 7.40
CA ASP A 74 -0.75 -5.99 8.74
C ASP A 74 -1.55 -7.21 9.24
N VAL A 75 -0.85 -8.20 9.76
CA VAL A 75 -1.41 -9.49 10.22
C VAL A 75 -2.46 -9.40 11.31
N TRP A 76 -2.56 -8.29 12.00
CA TRP A 76 -3.50 -8.09 13.10
C TRP A 76 -4.69 -7.22 12.71
N GLY A 77 -4.64 -6.60 11.52
CA GLY A 77 -5.63 -5.64 11.08
C GLY A 77 -5.82 -5.61 9.58
N PHE A 78 -5.78 -6.80 8.92
CA PHE A 78 -6.00 -6.84 7.47
C PHE A 78 -7.29 -6.12 7.10
N SER A 79 -7.17 -5.24 6.15
CA SER A 79 -8.30 -4.42 5.75
C SER A 79 -8.29 -4.07 4.26
N ILE A 80 -7.15 -4.22 3.60
CA ILE A 80 -6.97 -3.83 2.20
C ILE A 80 -7.92 -4.55 1.24
N PRO A 81 -8.09 -5.91 1.30
CA PRO A 81 -9.02 -6.60 0.42
C PRO A 81 -10.44 -6.07 0.53
N ARG A 82 -10.92 -5.87 1.76
CA ARG A 82 -12.25 -5.32 2.02
C ARG A 82 -12.39 -3.89 1.53
N MET A 83 -11.40 -3.03 1.78
CA MET A 83 -11.40 -1.63 1.36
C MET A 83 -11.37 -1.44 -0.15
N LEU A 84 -10.76 -2.40 -0.88
CA LEU A 84 -10.69 -2.41 -2.34
C LEU A 84 -11.83 -3.21 -2.99
N GLY A 85 -12.62 -3.97 -2.22
CA GLY A 85 -13.66 -4.83 -2.76
C GLY A 85 -13.10 -5.92 -3.68
N THR A 86 -11.94 -6.48 -3.34
CA THR A 86 -11.34 -7.54 -4.16
C THR A 86 -12.10 -8.86 -4.01
N PRO A 87 -12.02 -9.76 -5.02
CA PRO A 87 -12.43 -11.16 -4.86
C PRO A 87 -11.79 -11.81 -3.62
N PRO A 88 -12.44 -12.80 -3.01
CA PRO A 88 -12.09 -13.34 -1.69
C PRO A 88 -10.81 -14.18 -1.67
N ALA A 89 -10.27 -14.60 -2.81
CA ALA A 89 -9.08 -15.43 -2.82
C ALA A 89 -8.25 -15.27 -4.09
N PRO A 90 -6.91 -15.43 -4.00
CA PRO A 90 -6.04 -15.56 -5.16
C PRO A 90 -6.28 -16.88 -5.89
N VAL A 91 -5.87 -16.94 -7.16
CA VAL A 91 -5.90 -18.15 -7.97
C VAL A 91 -4.50 -18.74 -8.03
N LEU A 92 -4.39 -20.07 -7.86
CA LEU A 92 -3.14 -20.79 -8.02
C LEU A 92 -3.11 -21.42 -9.42
N ILE A 93 -2.05 -21.14 -10.19
CA ILE A 93 -1.78 -21.79 -11.47
C ILE A 93 -0.33 -22.30 -11.42
N GLY A 94 -0.18 -23.62 -11.36
CA GLY A 94 1.12 -24.24 -11.13
C GLY A 94 1.74 -23.78 -9.80
N ARG A 95 2.87 -23.07 -9.86
CA ARG A 95 3.58 -22.52 -8.69
C ARG A 95 3.28 -21.05 -8.48
N SER A 96 2.60 -20.39 -9.40
CA SER A 96 2.35 -18.96 -9.37
C SER A 96 1.05 -18.63 -8.65
N ILE A 97 1.09 -17.64 -7.79
CA ILE A 97 -0.08 -17.08 -7.10
C ILE A 97 -0.55 -15.86 -7.90
N ILE A 98 -1.74 -15.96 -8.50
CA ILE A 98 -2.35 -14.86 -9.23
C ILE A 98 -3.16 -14.01 -8.24
N PRO A 99 -2.71 -12.79 -7.91
CA PRO A 99 -3.40 -11.94 -6.95
C PRO A 99 -4.72 -11.42 -7.54
N PRO A 100 -5.80 -11.33 -6.75
CA PRO A 100 -7.01 -10.66 -7.18
C PRO A 100 -6.72 -9.17 -7.42
N ALA A 101 -7.56 -8.54 -8.25
CA ALA A 101 -7.42 -7.14 -8.58
C ALA A 101 -8.77 -6.41 -8.51
N ALA A 102 -8.74 -5.16 -8.06
CA ALA A 102 -9.87 -4.24 -8.10
C ALA A 102 -9.34 -2.82 -8.34
N HIS A 103 -10.13 -1.99 -9.02
CA HIS A 103 -9.79 -0.59 -9.33
C HIS A 103 -8.41 -0.40 -9.99
N GLY A 104 -7.94 -1.40 -10.77
CA GLY A 104 -6.62 -1.37 -11.42
C GLY A 104 -5.44 -1.71 -10.50
N VAL A 105 -5.71 -2.21 -9.28
CA VAL A 105 -4.70 -2.55 -8.27
C VAL A 105 -4.73 -4.05 -8.00
N LYS A 106 -3.58 -4.73 -8.11
CA LYS A 106 -3.39 -6.11 -7.68
C LYS A 106 -3.19 -6.15 -6.17
N VAL A 107 -3.80 -7.12 -5.48
CA VAL A 107 -3.76 -7.19 -4.01
C VAL A 107 -3.33 -8.56 -3.55
N MET A 108 -2.40 -8.58 -2.60
CA MET A 108 -2.07 -9.78 -1.84
C MET A 108 -2.15 -9.46 -0.36
N SER A 109 -2.91 -10.25 0.40
CA SER A 109 -3.12 -10.05 1.83
C SER A 109 -3.02 -11.37 2.57
N MET A 110 -2.56 -11.27 3.81
CA MET A 110 -2.59 -12.37 4.76
C MET A 110 -4.02 -12.84 5.07
N ASP A 111 -5.02 -11.95 4.90
CA ASP A 111 -6.45 -12.23 5.07
C ASP A 111 -6.92 -13.42 4.24
N TYR A 112 -6.41 -13.59 3.03
CA TYR A 112 -6.78 -14.69 2.14
C TYR A 112 -6.43 -16.09 2.67
N PHE A 113 -5.56 -16.18 3.66
CA PHE A 113 -5.09 -17.45 4.26
C PHE A 113 -5.63 -17.70 5.66
N VAL A 114 -6.33 -16.71 6.22
CA VAL A 114 -6.95 -16.81 7.55
C VAL A 114 -8.44 -16.93 7.33
N GLY A 115 -9.01 -18.12 7.51
CA GLY A 115 -10.47 -18.27 7.46
C GLY A 115 -11.14 -17.54 8.62
N ASP A 116 -12.33 -17.00 8.38
CA ASP A 116 -13.12 -16.15 9.30
C ASP A 116 -13.33 -16.73 10.71
N GLU A 117 -13.17 -18.04 10.88
CA GLU A 117 -13.46 -18.76 12.14
C GLU A 117 -12.23 -19.16 12.96
N LYS A 118 -11.00 -18.87 12.49
CA LYS A 118 -9.79 -19.34 13.16
C LYS A 118 -8.87 -18.20 13.54
N ALA A 119 -8.68 -18.01 14.85
CA ALA A 119 -7.57 -17.21 15.34
C ALA A 119 -6.24 -17.92 15.00
N VAL A 120 -5.55 -17.45 13.97
CA VAL A 120 -4.21 -17.94 13.64
C VAL A 120 -3.19 -17.15 14.46
N ILE A 121 -2.41 -17.86 15.27
CA ILE A 121 -1.30 -17.23 15.97
C ILE A 121 -0.09 -17.18 15.03
N TRP A 122 0.11 -16.02 14.42
CA TRP A 122 1.27 -15.76 13.58
C TRP A 122 2.53 -15.62 14.45
N ARG A 123 3.47 -16.55 14.28
CA ARG A 123 4.80 -16.43 14.88
C ARG A 123 5.74 -15.76 13.89
N GLY A 124 6.74 -15.01 14.38
CA GLY A 124 7.68 -14.26 13.56
C GLY A 124 8.23 -15.03 12.34
N PRO A 125 8.73 -16.29 12.49
CA PRO A 125 9.22 -17.08 11.36
C PRO A 125 8.16 -17.42 10.30
N MET A 126 6.90 -17.61 10.70
CA MET A 126 5.80 -17.88 9.77
C MET A 126 5.48 -16.63 8.94
N LEU A 127 5.44 -15.48 9.62
CA LEU A 127 5.21 -14.19 8.98
C LEU A 127 6.33 -13.85 7.99
N HIS A 128 7.58 -14.05 8.40
CA HIS A 128 8.74 -13.87 7.54
C HIS A 128 8.64 -14.71 6.26
N LYS A 129 8.30 -16.00 6.40
CA LYS A 129 8.12 -16.91 5.25
C LYS A 129 6.97 -16.47 4.34
N ALA A 130 5.83 -16.06 4.91
CA ALA A 130 4.69 -15.60 4.13
C ALA A 130 5.02 -14.33 3.34
N MET A 131 5.73 -13.38 3.94
CA MET A 131 6.18 -12.18 3.25
C MET A 131 7.16 -12.49 2.13
N GLN A 132 8.08 -13.45 2.34
CA GLN A 132 8.96 -13.92 1.29
C GLN A 132 8.16 -14.51 0.12
N GLN A 133 7.19 -15.37 0.39
CA GLN A 133 6.31 -15.95 -0.64
C GLN A 133 5.52 -14.87 -1.40
N PHE A 134 5.03 -13.84 -0.71
CA PHE A 134 4.32 -12.74 -1.37
C PHE A 134 5.22 -11.93 -2.31
N ILE A 135 6.51 -11.88 -2.05
CA ILE A 135 7.47 -11.19 -2.92
C ILE A 135 7.89 -12.09 -4.09
N GLU A 136 8.09 -13.39 -3.84
CA GLU A 136 8.71 -14.32 -4.78
C GLU A 136 7.70 -15.12 -5.62
N ASP A 137 6.59 -15.58 -5.02
CA ASP A 137 5.66 -16.52 -5.66
C ASP A 137 4.42 -15.84 -6.26
N VAL A 138 4.16 -14.56 -5.92
CA VAL A 138 3.03 -13.81 -6.46
C VAL A 138 3.37 -13.21 -7.82
N PHE A 139 2.51 -13.50 -8.80
CA PHE A 139 2.62 -12.93 -10.14
C PHE A 139 2.20 -11.45 -10.18
N TRP A 140 3.09 -10.58 -9.74
CA TRP A 140 2.88 -9.13 -9.76
C TRP A 140 2.90 -8.53 -11.17
N ASP A 141 3.52 -9.20 -12.15
CA ASP A 141 3.64 -8.75 -13.54
C ASP A 141 4.38 -7.41 -13.67
N GLY A 142 5.50 -7.29 -12.95
CA GLY A 142 6.37 -6.12 -13.00
C GLY A 142 5.67 -4.79 -12.74
N PRO A 143 5.10 -4.57 -11.54
CA PRO A 143 4.41 -3.34 -11.23
C PRO A 143 5.38 -2.16 -11.21
N ASP A 144 4.88 -0.95 -11.56
CA ASP A 144 5.67 0.27 -11.41
C ASP A 144 5.80 0.65 -9.93
N PHE A 145 4.72 0.37 -9.15
CA PHE A 145 4.68 0.59 -7.71
C PHE A 145 4.15 -0.65 -6.99
N LEU A 146 4.83 -1.04 -5.90
CA LEU A 146 4.31 -1.98 -4.91
C LEU A 146 4.21 -1.26 -3.56
N LEU A 147 2.99 -1.01 -3.10
CA LEU A 147 2.74 -0.48 -1.78
C LEU A 147 2.65 -1.63 -0.78
N VAL A 148 3.32 -1.49 0.35
CA VAL A 148 3.28 -2.49 1.43
C VAL A 148 2.64 -1.85 2.65
N ASP A 149 1.44 -2.30 3.00
CA ASP A 149 0.73 -1.85 4.21
C ASP A 149 1.30 -2.59 5.41
N THR A 150 2.10 -1.91 6.24
CA THR A 150 2.80 -2.54 7.37
C THR A 150 1.97 -2.50 8.66
N PRO A 151 2.16 -3.42 9.62
CA PRO A 151 1.60 -3.25 10.95
C PRO A 151 2.03 -1.91 11.57
N PRO A 152 1.23 -1.35 12.47
CA PRO A 152 1.62 -0.13 13.17
C PRO A 152 2.82 -0.37 14.09
N GLY A 153 3.71 0.62 14.20
CA GLY A 153 4.89 0.56 15.06
C GLY A 153 6.16 0.07 14.34
N THR A 154 7.12 -0.40 15.12
CA THR A 154 8.50 -0.69 14.68
C THR A 154 8.88 -2.17 14.89
N GLY A 155 7.92 -3.08 14.70
CA GLY A 155 8.08 -4.50 15.01
C GLY A 155 8.85 -5.31 13.95
N ASP A 156 8.85 -6.64 14.15
CA ASP A 156 9.56 -7.63 13.31
C ASP A 156 9.26 -7.55 11.82
N VAL A 157 8.05 -7.07 11.45
CA VAL A 157 7.64 -6.91 10.05
C VAL A 157 8.48 -5.85 9.35
N ALA A 158 8.75 -4.71 10.00
CA ALA A 158 9.57 -3.64 9.44
C ALA A 158 11.01 -4.13 9.19
N ILE A 159 11.55 -4.91 10.13
CA ILE A 159 12.89 -5.52 10.00
C ILE A 159 12.91 -6.54 8.86
N SER A 160 11.90 -7.42 8.79
CA SER A 160 11.79 -8.40 7.70
C SER A 160 11.66 -7.73 6.33
N LEU A 161 10.85 -6.67 6.24
CA LEU A 161 10.71 -5.89 4.99
C LEU A 161 12.03 -5.24 4.57
N SER A 162 12.79 -4.67 5.50
CA SER A 162 14.09 -4.07 5.16
C SER A 162 15.10 -5.10 4.64
N GLN A 163 14.99 -6.36 5.07
CA GLN A 163 15.82 -7.46 4.57
C GLN A 163 15.40 -7.93 3.18
N PHE A 164 14.10 -8.11 2.95
CA PHE A 164 13.58 -8.58 1.66
C PHE A 164 13.53 -7.48 0.60
N LEU A 165 13.26 -6.26 1.01
CA LEU A 165 13.04 -5.11 0.14
C LEU A 165 13.95 -3.93 0.56
N PRO A 166 15.29 -4.10 0.46
CA PRO A 166 16.26 -3.12 0.97
C PRO A 166 16.19 -1.77 0.25
N ARG A 167 15.53 -1.71 -0.92
CA ARG A 167 15.29 -0.47 -1.66
C ARG A 167 13.92 0.16 -1.39
N ALA A 168 13.12 -0.42 -0.49
CA ALA A 168 11.82 0.13 -0.16
C ALA A 168 11.97 1.52 0.48
N GLN A 169 11.17 2.46 -0.01
CA GLN A 169 11.04 3.79 0.59
C GLN A 169 9.91 3.76 1.60
N MET A 170 10.10 4.38 2.77
CA MET A 170 9.05 4.49 3.78
C MET A 170 8.22 5.76 3.55
N LEU A 171 6.90 5.60 3.45
CA LEU A 171 5.91 6.65 3.56
C LEU A 171 5.31 6.60 4.97
N LEU A 172 5.47 7.69 5.73
CA LEU A 172 5.00 7.74 7.11
C LEU A 172 3.63 8.42 7.20
N VAL A 173 2.64 7.72 7.74
CA VAL A 173 1.29 8.25 7.96
C VAL A 173 1.11 8.64 9.42
N THR A 174 0.62 9.85 9.63
CA THR A 174 0.29 10.39 10.96
C THR A 174 -1.05 11.14 10.94
N THR A 175 -1.49 11.63 12.09
CA THR A 175 -2.59 12.58 12.26
C THR A 175 -2.07 13.85 12.94
N PRO A 176 -2.80 14.98 12.94
CA PRO A 176 -2.34 16.22 13.57
C PRO A 176 -2.04 16.11 15.07
N GLN A 177 -2.53 15.06 15.75
CA GLN A 177 -2.41 14.90 17.20
C GLN A 177 -0.94 14.76 17.66
N PRO A 178 -0.49 15.49 18.69
CA PRO A 178 0.89 15.40 19.22
C PRO A 178 1.30 13.99 19.67
N THR A 179 0.36 13.19 20.17
CA THR A 179 0.61 11.79 20.56
C THR A 179 0.92 10.92 19.37
N ALA A 180 0.27 11.14 18.21
CA ALA A 180 0.54 10.41 16.97
C ALA A 180 1.93 10.77 16.42
N GLN A 181 2.27 12.04 16.41
CA GLN A 181 3.58 12.54 15.95
C GLN A 181 4.74 11.92 16.72
N ARG A 182 4.66 11.90 18.05
CA ARG A 182 5.72 11.35 18.90
C ARG A 182 6.05 9.89 18.56
N VAL A 183 5.03 9.08 18.30
CA VAL A 183 5.22 7.68 17.97
C VAL A 183 5.66 7.52 16.51
N ALA A 184 5.09 8.31 15.59
CA ALA A 184 5.50 8.34 14.20
C ALA A 184 6.96 8.76 14.03
N ARG A 185 7.44 9.74 14.82
CA ARG A 185 8.85 10.14 14.85
C ARG A 185 9.77 8.97 15.20
N ARG A 186 9.39 8.12 16.16
CA ARG A 186 10.17 6.92 16.48
C ARG A 186 10.25 5.94 15.31
N ALA A 187 9.14 5.75 14.59
CA ALA A 187 9.12 4.91 13.40
C ALA A 187 10.03 5.48 12.29
N GLY A 188 10.01 6.79 12.07
CA GLY A 188 10.91 7.45 11.11
C GLY A 188 12.39 7.34 11.49
N LEU A 189 12.73 7.49 12.77
CA LEU A 189 14.11 7.32 13.26
C LEU A 189 14.59 5.87 13.10
N MET A 190 13.70 4.89 13.36
CA MET A 190 14.03 3.48 13.18
C MET A 190 14.25 3.12 11.70
N ALA A 191 13.56 3.75 10.78
CA ALA A 191 13.82 3.57 9.35
C ALA A 191 15.28 3.89 8.99
N ALA A 192 15.84 4.95 9.58
CA ALA A 192 17.24 5.30 9.41
C ALA A 192 18.21 4.25 9.99
N GLU A 193 17.87 3.64 11.13
CA GLU A 193 18.69 2.58 11.77
C GLU A 193 18.74 1.30 10.92
N VAL A 194 17.69 1.01 10.14
CA VAL A 194 17.66 -0.14 9.22
C VAL A 194 17.98 0.25 7.77
N ASP A 195 18.59 1.43 7.59
CA ASP A 195 18.99 1.99 6.29
C ASP A 195 17.83 2.06 5.26
N GLN A 196 16.61 2.29 5.73
CA GLN A 196 15.44 2.49 4.88
C GLN A 196 15.25 3.98 4.59
N GLU A 197 15.14 4.34 3.31
CA GLU A 197 14.91 5.73 2.91
C GLU A 197 13.52 6.19 3.33
N LEU A 198 13.44 7.29 4.10
CA LEU A 198 12.18 7.93 4.42
C LEU A 198 11.78 8.88 3.28
N MET A 199 10.70 8.55 2.55
CA MET A 199 10.21 9.31 1.41
C MET A 199 9.55 10.63 1.82
N GLY A 200 8.78 10.60 2.91
CA GLY A 200 8.03 11.75 3.42
C GLY A 200 6.90 11.36 4.35
N VAL A 201 6.14 12.37 4.72
CA VAL A 201 5.01 12.27 5.65
C VAL A 201 3.70 12.56 4.92
N VAL A 202 2.65 11.80 5.24
CA VAL A 202 1.25 12.13 4.92
C VAL A 202 0.51 12.36 6.23
N GLU A 203 -0.11 13.53 6.37
CA GLU A 203 -1.00 13.83 7.48
C GLU A 203 -2.43 13.48 7.09
N ASN A 204 -2.99 12.47 7.71
CA ASN A 204 -4.37 12.05 7.52
C ASN A 204 -5.28 12.68 8.60
N MET A 205 -6.57 12.83 8.29
CA MET A 205 -7.57 13.43 9.17
C MET A 205 -7.20 14.88 9.57
N SER A 206 -6.64 15.65 8.62
CA SER A 206 -6.12 16.99 8.87
C SER A 206 -7.22 18.00 9.20
N TRP A 207 -8.37 17.89 8.52
CA TRP A 207 -9.55 18.73 8.79
C TRP A 207 -10.82 18.00 8.37
N PHE A 208 -11.94 18.49 8.86
CA PHE A 208 -13.28 18.15 8.41
C PHE A 208 -13.95 19.38 7.82
N THR A 209 -14.53 19.29 6.63
CA THR A 209 -15.32 20.37 6.05
C THR A 209 -16.78 20.15 6.42
N GLY A 210 -17.34 21.05 7.20
CA GLY A 210 -18.75 20.99 7.63
C GLY A 210 -19.71 21.43 6.53
N ASP A 211 -21.01 21.23 6.77
CA ASP A 211 -22.09 21.62 5.83
C ASP A 211 -22.14 23.15 5.61
N ASP A 212 -21.55 23.92 6.51
CA ASP A 212 -21.38 25.38 6.40
C ASP A 212 -20.18 25.81 5.53
N GLY A 213 -19.46 24.82 4.93
CA GLY A 213 -18.28 25.04 4.12
C GLY A 213 -17.02 25.41 4.91
N LYS A 214 -17.06 25.41 6.24
CA LYS A 214 -15.89 25.70 7.07
C LYS A 214 -15.08 24.48 7.37
N ARG A 215 -13.77 24.66 7.49
CA ARG A 215 -12.85 23.61 7.96
C ARG A 215 -12.74 23.62 9.47
N TYR A 216 -12.87 22.43 10.05
CA TYR A 216 -12.75 22.15 11.48
C TYR A 216 -11.57 21.22 11.71
N GLU A 217 -10.63 21.66 12.52
CA GLU A 217 -9.41 20.92 12.87
C GLU A 217 -9.66 20.05 14.11
N LEU A 218 -10.47 19.00 13.93
CA LEU A 218 -10.97 18.14 15.02
C LEU A 218 -9.84 17.45 15.81
N PHE A 219 -8.69 17.25 15.20
CA PHE A 219 -7.52 16.60 15.79
C PHE A 219 -6.32 17.55 15.97
N GLY A 220 -6.54 18.86 15.88
CA GLY A 220 -5.49 19.88 15.84
C GLY A 220 -4.99 20.12 14.42
N ALA A 221 -3.93 20.89 14.30
CA ALA A 221 -3.34 21.29 13.02
C ALA A 221 -1.82 21.24 13.03
N GLY A 222 -1.22 21.07 11.84
CA GLY A 222 0.21 21.26 11.61
C GLY A 222 1.13 20.14 12.09
N GLY A 223 0.58 19.09 12.69
CA GLY A 223 1.39 18.03 13.25
C GLY A 223 2.20 17.23 12.25
N GLY A 224 1.66 17.01 11.05
CA GLY A 224 2.40 16.35 9.97
C GLY A 224 3.54 17.21 9.43
N ALA A 225 3.35 18.53 9.35
CA ALA A 225 4.39 19.46 8.93
C ALA A 225 5.53 19.51 9.95
N GLU A 226 5.19 19.61 11.25
CA GLU A 226 6.19 19.57 12.32
C GLU A 226 6.97 18.25 12.33
N LEU A 227 6.29 17.12 12.14
CA LEU A 227 6.95 15.81 12.05
C LEU A 227 7.88 15.73 10.84
N ALA A 228 7.45 16.23 9.68
CA ALA A 228 8.24 16.25 8.46
C ALA A 228 9.51 17.10 8.64
N GLU A 229 9.41 18.27 9.26
CA GLU A 229 10.55 19.12 9.60
C GLU A 229 11.51 18.39 10.57
N GLN A 230 11.00 17.78 11.63
CA GLN A 230 11.82 17.04 12.61
C GLN A 230 12.57 15.84 12.02
N LEU A 231 12.08 15.27 10.94
CA LEU A 231 12.66 14.13 10.23
C LEU A 231 13.47 14.53 8.98
N ASP A 232 13.54 15.83 8.68
CA ASP A 232 14.17 16.38 7.48
C ASP A 232 13.65 15.72 6.18
N VAL A 233 12.33 15.59 6.09
CA VAL A 233 11.64 15.03 4.92
C VAL A 233 10.44 15.90 4.54
N PRO A 234 9.93 15.81 3.31
CA PRO A 234 8.76 16.58 2.91
C PRO A 234 7.45 16.08 3.54
N LEU A 235 6.53 17.01 3.80
CA LEU A 235 5.12 16.71 3.91
C LEU A 235 4.56 16.50 2.48
N LEU A 236 4.20 15.27 2.13
CA LEU A 236 3.71 14.92 0.79
C LEU A 236 2.26 15.35 0.55
N GLY A 237 1.50 15.48 1.62
CA GLY A 237 0.14 15.97 1.56
C GLY A 237 -0.62 15.82 2.86
N GLN A 238 -1.78 16.46 2.87
CA GLN A 238 -2.74 16.42 3.96
C GLN A 238 -4.08 15.92 3.42
N VAL A 239 -4.66 14.93 4.09
CA VAL A 239 -5.91 14.28 3.69
C VAL A 239 -7.01 14.70 4.66
N PRO A 240 -8.14 15.26 4.16
CA PRO A 240 -9.27 15.61 5.02
C PRO A 240 -9.97 14.37 5.58
N LEU A 241 -10.64 14.54 6.71
CA LEU A 241 -11.57 13.56 7.25
C LEU A 241 -12.89 13.68 6.50
N LEU A 242 -13.26 12.64 5.76
CA LEU A 242 -14.56 12.55 5.07
C LEU A 242 -15.28 11.27 5.45
N THR A 243 -16.60 11.35 5.60
CA THR A 243 -17.46 10.18 5.82
C THR A 243 -17.35 9.19 4.66
N ALA A 244 -17.21 9.69 3.43
CA ALA A 244 -17.02 8.88 2.23
C ALA A 244 -15.80 7.94 2.29
N VAL A 245 -14.73 8.31 3.03
CA VAL A 245 -13.57 7.42 3.23
C VAL A 245 -13.96 6.18 4.03
N ARG A 246 -14.73 6.35 5.09
CA ARG A 246 -15.23 5.25 5.93
C ARG A 246 -16.29 4.43 5.17
N GLU A 247 -17.30 5.10 4.61
CA GLU A 247 -18.40 4.44 3.91
C GLU A 247 -17.90 3.65 2.69
N GLY A 248 -16.99 4.23 1.91
CA GLY A 248 -16.37 3.56 0.79
C GLY A 248 -15.55 2.34 1.22
N ALA A 249 -14.77 2.44 2.30
CA ALA A 249 -14.01 1.32 2.85
C ALA A 249 -14.90 0.16 3.32
N ASP A 250 -16.10 0.47 3.84
CA ASP A 250 -17.06 -0.55 4.30
C ASP A 250 -17.72 -1.33 3.16
N VAL A 251 -17.85 -0.72 1.97
CA VAL A 251 -18.45 -1.33 0.78
C VAL A 251 -17.45 -1.70 -0.32
N GLY A 252 -16.16 -1.55 -0.07
CA GLY A 252 -15.10 -1.92 -1.01
C GLY A 252 -14.91 -0.95 -2.18
N ILE A 253 -15.31 0.32 -1.99
CA ILE A 253 -15.14 1.38 -2.99
C ILE A 253 -14.26 2.48 -2.39
N PRO A 254 -12.97 2.60 -2.78
CA PRO A 254 -12.08 3.64 -2.27
C PRO A 254 -12.64 5.06 -2.47
N ALA A 255 -12.36 5.95 -1.53
CA ALA A 255 -12.92 7.31 -1.56
C ALA A 255 -12.58 8.10 -2.83
N VAL A 256 -11.40 7.87 -3.40
CA VAL A 256 -10.99 8.45 -4.69
C VAL A 256 -11.85 7.98 -5.88
N VAL A 257 -12.64 6.92 -5.69
CA VAL A 257 -13.62 6.42 -6.66
C VAL A 257 -15.04 6.80 -6.26
N ALA A 258 -15.36 6.67 -4.96
CA ALA A 258 -16.70 6.90 -4.42
C ALA A 258 -17.11 8.38 -4.46
N ALA A 259 -16.16 9.30 -4.35
CA ALA A 259 -16.42 10.73 -4.21
C ALA A 259 -15.60 11.55 -5.24
N PRO A 260 -15.90 11.43 -6.55
CA PRO A 260 -15.18 12.16 -7.59
C PRO A 260 -15.39 13.68 -7.43
N GLY A 261 -14.30 14.45 -7.64
CA GLY A 261 -14.27 15.90 -7.46
C GLY A 261 -14.14 16.37 -6.00
N SER A 262 -14.12 15.44 -5.04
CA SER A 262 -14.00 15.78 -3.61
C SER A 262 -12.60 16.26 -3.21
N GLU A 263 -12.52 16.93 -2.06
CA GLU A 263 -11.22 17.31 -1.45
C GLU A 263 -10.32 16.08 -1.19
N VAL A 264 -10.89 14.90 -0.92
CA VAL A 264 -10.13 13.65 -0.72
C VAL A 264 -9.50 13.16 -2.01
N GLU A 265 -10.27 13.12 -3.11
CA GLU A 265 -9.72 12.75 -4.41
C GLU A 265 -8.56 13.68 -4.80
N GLN A 266 -8.79 14.99 -4.71
CA GLN A 266 -7.76 16.00 -5.01
C GLN A 266 -6.50 15.84 -4.15
N ALA A 267 -6.67 15.53 -2.85
CA ALA A 267 -5.56 15.30 -1.94
C ALA A 267 -4.75 14.06 -2.35
N PHE A 268 -5.40 12.93 -2.66
CA PHE A 268 -4.71 11.72 -3.07
C PHE A 268 -4.08 11.82 -4.45
N ASP A 269 -4.71 12.52 -5.40
CA ASP A 269 -4.13 12.79 -6.72
C ASP A 269 -2.85 13.64 -6.57
N ALA A 270 -2.87 14.67 -5.72
CA ALA A 270 -1.68 15.47 -5.42
C ALA A 270 -0.56 14.64 -4.75
N ILE A 271 -0.89 13.79 -3.77
CA ILE A 271 0.07 12.90 -3.13
C ILE A 271 0.65 11.89 -4.14
N ALA A 272 -0.17 11.33 -5.03
CA ALA A 272 0.28 10.41 -6.06
C ALA A 272 1.29 11.08 -7.02
N LEU A 273 1.03 12.31 -7.43
CA LEU A 273 1.96 13.09 -8.26
C LEU A 273 3.30 13.34 -7.54
N GLU A 274 3.27 13.70 -6.26
CA GLU A 274 4.46 13.85 -5.43
C GLU A 274 5.25 12.54 -5.31
N VAL A 275 4.57 11.41 -5.11
CA VAL A 275 5.17 10.08 -5.07
C VAL A 275 5.82 9.73 -6.41
N VAL A 276 5.16 9.97 -7.53
CA VAL A 276 5.71 9.71 -8.87
C VAL A 276 6.94 10.55 -9.14
N ALA A 277 6.91 11.85 -8.79
CA ALA A 277 8.01 12.78 -9.04
C ALA A 277 9.29 12.47 -8.24
N ARG A 278 9.16 11.84 -7.07
CA ARG A 278 10.28 11.53 -6.17
C ARG A 278 10.98 10.25 -6.57
N LYS A 279 12.19 10.36 -7.07
CA LYS A 279 13.02 9.18 -7.37
C LYS A 279 13.72 8.68 -6.09
N PRO A 280 13.87 7.35 -5.92
CA PRO A 280 14.69 6.79 -4.85
C PRO A 280 16.11 7.35 -4.89
N ARG A 281 16.76 7.49 -3.74
CA ARG A 281 18.18 7.84 -3.67
C ARG A 281 18.99 6.76 -4.37
N VAL A 282 19.93 7.18 -5.20
CA VAL A 282 20.89 6.24 -5.80
C VAL A 282 21.84 5.83 -4.68
N ARG A 283 21.79 4.57 -4.26
CA ARG A 283 22.79 4.01 -3.36
C ARG A 283 24.03 3.67 -4.19
N THR A 284 25.10 4.37 -3.92
CA THR A 284 26.46 4.11 -4.49
C THR A 284 27.13 2.96 -3.74
#